data_7af2217c16e7782341f068fb805ff0f8
#
_entry.id   7af2217c16e7782341f068fb805ff0f8
#
_cell.length_a   1.000
_cell.length_b   1.000
_cell.length_c   1.000
_cell.angle_alpha   90.00
_cell.angle_beta   90.00
_cell.angle_gamma   90.00
#
_symmetry.space_group_name_H-M   'P 1'
#
loop_
_entity.id
_entity.type
_entity.pdbx_description
1 polymer ?
#
loop_
_entity_poly.entity_id
_entity_poly.type
_entity_poly.pdbx_seq_one_letter_code
_entity_poly.pdbx_strand_id
1 'polypeptide(L)'
;MGGGKPVVQRIGDFREGRRSSASTFNSATRQFKGCKATCDAVPGDITLGMPARIIDNLWESLKKLDKIAPGILHPSTLLYAPEIKFFDTHFPTDRHLETNVQGIFVAGDGTGKSRGIVGAGISGIIAAKGIARKYFHSQTV
;
A
#
# COMPACT_ATOMS: atom_id res chain seq x y z
N MET A 1 7.83 16.04 7.35
CA MET A 1 6.37 16.10 7.38
C MET A 1 5.76 15.21 8.46
N GLY A 2 5.78 13.91 8.40
CA GLY A 2 5.11 13.04 9.37
C GLY A 2 5.96 12.58 10.56
N GLY A 3 7.25 12.89 10.64
CA GLY A 3 8.12 12.40 11.73
C GLY A 3 8.13 10.88 11.87
N GLY A 4 8.15 10.15 10.75
CA GLY A 4 8.05 8.69 10.73
C GLY A 4 6.62 8.14 10.79
N LYS A 5 5.61 9.01 10.88
CA LYS A 5 4.19 8.63 10.88
C LYS A 5 3.53 8.98 9.55
N PRO A 6 2.47 8.26 9.13
CA PRO A 6 1.67 8.65 7.99
C PRO A 6 1.09 10.06 8.16
N VAL A 7 0.97 10.78 7.06
CA VAL A 7 0.22 12.02 7.02
C VAL A 7 -1.24 11.69 6.72
N VAL A 8 -2.16 12.29 7.47
CA VAL A 8 -3.60 12.14 7.25
C VAL A 8 -4.21 13.48 6.85
N GLN A 9 -5.06 13.45 5.82
CA GLN A 9 -5.77 14.62 5.33
C GLN A 9 -7.23 14.26 5.04
N ARG A 10 -8.15 15.14 5.40
CA ARG A 10 -9.57 14.95 5.03
C ARG A 10 -9.78 15.29 3.56
N ILE A 11 -10.65 14.54 2.89
CA ILE A 11 -11.00 14.83 1.48
C ILE A 11 -11.55 16.25 1.31
N GLY A 12 -12.32 16.76 2.26
CA GLY A 12 -12.80 18.14 2.21
C GLY A 12 -11.67 19.17 2.16
N ASP A 13 -10.64 18.99 2.98
CA ASP A 13 -9.47 19.87 2.99
C ASP A 13 -8.60 19.66 1.74
N PHE A 14 -8.40 18.40 1.33
CA PHE A 14 -7.67 18.04 0.11
C PHE A 14 -8.28 18.70 -1.14
N ARG A 15 -9.61 18.63 -1.28
CA ARG A 15 -10.36 19.22 -2.40
C ARG A 15 -10.21 20.73 -2.46
N GLU A 16 -10.11 21.40 -1.31
CA GLU A 16 -9.97 22.84 -1.19
C GLU A 16 -8.50 23.31 -1.18
N GLY A 17 -7.54 22.39 -1.38
CA GLY A 17 -6.12 22.71 -1.34
C GLY A 17 -5.64 23.17 0.04
N ARG A 18 -6.29 22.70 1.11
CA ARG A 18 -5.98 23.09 2.48
C ARG A 18 -5.34 21.96 3.26
N ARG A 19 -4.39 22.31 4.10
CA ARG A 19 -3.82 21.38 5.07
C ARG A 19 -4.84 21.00 6.13
N SER A 20 -4.98 19.71 6.43
CA SER A 20 -5.65 19.28 7.66
C SER A 20 -4.78 19.54 8.89
N SER A 21 -5.39 19.92 9.99
CA SER A 21 -4.74 20.21 11.27
C SER A 21 -5.45 19.48 12.41
N ALA A 22 -4.84 19.43 13.59
CA ALA A 22 -5.48 18.86 14.78
C ALA A 22 -6.83 19.55 15.08
N SER A 23 -6.94 20.86 14.86
CA SER A 23 -8.18 21.60 15.04
C SER A 23 -9.27 21.18 14.06
N THR A 24 -8.92 20.85 12.80
CA THR A 24 -9.88 20.38 11.80
C THR A 24 -10.42 18.97 12.10
N PHE A 25 -9.67 18.15 12.83
CA PHE A 25 -10.12 16.84 13.32
C PHE A 25 -10.97 16.95 14.59
N ASN A 26 -10.65 17.91 15.44
CA ASN A 26 -11.36 18.14 16.71
C ASN A 26 -12.54 19.13 16.59
N SER A 27 -12.72 19.73 15.40
CA SER A 27 -13.77 20.71 15.17
C SER A 27 -15.15 20.09 15.46
N ALA A 28 -15.86 20.67 16.41
CA ALA A 28 -17.22 20.31 16.80
C ALA A 28 -18.29 20.69 15.78
N THR A 29 -17.91 21.10 14.57
CA THR A 29 -18.86 21.36 13.50
C THR A 29 -19.61 20.08 13.17
N ARG A 30 -20.94 20.14 13.16
CA ARG A 30 -21.85 18.99 13.03
C ARG A 30 -21.54 18.06 11.85
N GLN A 31 -20.86 18.55 10.81
CA GLN A 31 -20.47 17.78 9.62
C GLN A 31 -19.31 16.79 9.84
N PHE A 32 -18.53 16.93 10.91
CA PHE A 32 -17.28 16.19 11.09
C PHE A 32 -17.13 15.57 12.48
N LYS A 33 -18.21 15.51 13.25
CA LYS A 33 -18.21 14.92 14.59
C LYS A 33 -17.89 13.42 14.47
N GLY A 34 -16.73 13.01 14.96
CA GLY A 34 -16.33 11.60 14.99
C GLY A 34 -15.29 11.19 13.94
N CYS A 35 -14.70 12.13 13.21
CA CYS A 35 -13.61 11.82 12.31
C CYS A 35 -12.34 11.53 13.13
N LYS A 36 -12.09 10.24 13.43
CA LYS A 36 -10.91 9.78 14.16
C LYS A 36 -10.00 9.01 13.22
N ALA A 37 -8.71 9.37 13.20
CA ALA A 37 -7.73 8.58 12.48
C ALA A 37 -7.69 7.14 13.02
N THR A 38 -7.66 6.18 12.11
CA THR A 38 -7.65 4.74 12.46
C THR A 38 -6.26 4.24 12.83
N CYS A 39 -5.23 5.03 12.58
CA CYS A 39 -3.85 4.75 12.95
C CYS A 39 -3.19 6.00 13.52
N ASP A 40 -2.01 5.84 14.12
CA ASP A 40 -1.20 6.94 14.62
C ASP A 40 -0.63 7.75 13.43
N ALA A 41 -1.34 8.79 13.04
CA ALA A 41 -1.06 9.62 11.89
C ALA A 41 -1.02 11.10 12.26
N VAL A 42 -0.25 11.88 11.49
CA VAL A 42 -0.12 13.32 11.69
C VAL A 42 -1.02 14.07 10.70
N PRO A 43 -1.92 14.95 11.17
CA PRO A 43 -2.69 15.81 10.27
C PRO A 43 -1.77 16.68 9.40
N GLY A 44 -2.04 16.68 8.09
CA GLY A 44 -1.15 17.38 7.19
C GLY A 44 -1.75 17.62 5.80
N ASP A 45 -0.87 17.87 4.86
CA ASP A 45 -1.17 18.02 3.45
C ASP A 45 -0.38 16.98 2.65
N ILE A 46 -1.08 16.01 2.07
CA ILE A 46 -0.46 14.94 1.28
C ILE A 46 0.12 15.42 -0.05
N THR A 47 -0.36 16.57 -0.56
CA THR A 47 0.12 17.13 -1.82
C THR A 47 1.57 17.58 -1.75
N LEU A 48 2.07 17.90 -0.56
CA LEU A 48 3.46 18.29 -0.35
C LEU A 48 4.46 17.13 -0.44
N GLY A 49 3.96 15.89 -0.41
CA GLY A 49 4.79 14.69 -0.44
C GLY A 49 4.74 13.91 -1.75
N MET A 50 3.94 14.37 -2.73
CA MET A 50 3.74 13.64 -3.98
C MET A 50 3.83 14.56 -5.20
N PRO A 51 4.34 14.05 -6.35
CA PRO A 51 4.26 14.79 -7.62
C PRO A 51 2.82 15.13 -8.00
N ALA A 52 2.61 16.33 -8.55
CA ALA A 52 1.29 16.85 -8.92
C ALA A 52 0.49 15.86 -9.78
N ARG A 53 1.12 15.23 -10.78
CA ARG A 53 0.44 14.26 -11.64
C ARG A 53 -0.10 13.03 -10.89
N ILE A 54 0.53 12.63 -9.77
CA ILE A 54 0.03 11.55 -8.91
C ILE A 54 -1.21 12.03 -8.16
N ILE A 55 -1.18 13.25 -7.66
CA ILE A 55 -2.30 13.89 -6.98
C ILE A 55 -3.51 14.02 -7.92
N ASP A 56 -3.29 14.46 -9.16
CA ASP A 56 -4.34 14.58 -10.16
C ASP A 56 -4.98 13.21 -10.48
N ASN A 57 -4.14 12.20 -10.71
CA ASN A 57 -4.61 10.82 -10.96
C ASN A 57 -5.36 10.25 -9.76
N LEU A 58 -4.89 10.51 -8.54
CA LEU A 58 -5.56 10.09 -7.31
C LEU A 58 -6.95 10.72 -7.23
N TRP A 59 -7.04 12.02 -7.47
CA TRP A 59 -8.31 12.74 -7.42
C TRP A 59 -9.31 12.23 -8.47
N GLU A 60 -8.87 12.03 -9.72
CA GLU A 60 -9.71 11.45 -10.77
C GLU A 60 -10.15 10.02 -10.44
N SER A 61 -9.26 9.23 -9.82
CA SER A 61 -9.59 7.87 -9.40
C SER A 61 -10.63 7.86 -8.27
N LEU A 62 -10.51 8.74 -7.30
CA LEU A 62 -11.50 8.88 -6.21
C LEU A 62 -12.88 9.27 -6.74
N LYS A 63 -12.95 10.17 -7.73
CA LYS A 63 -14.22 10.53 -8.39
C LYS A 63 -14.87 9.35 -9.12
N LYS A 64 -14.06 8.48 -9.73
CA LYS A 64 -14.56 7.26 -10.37
C LYS A 64 -15.03 6.22 -9.36
N LEU A 65 -14.28 6.07 -8.26
CA LEU A 65 -14.61 5.14 -7.18
C LEU A 65 -15.90 5.55 -6.47
N ASP A 66 -16.14 6.83 -6.26
CA ASP A 66 -17.37 7.33 -5.62
C ASP A 66 -18.64 6.96 -6.40
N LYS A 67 -18.53 6.75 -7.73
CA LYS A 67 -19.65 6.26 -8.55
C LYS A 67 -20.00 4.79 -8.27
N ILE A 68 -19.01 4.00 -7.85
CA ILE A 68 -19.16 2.57 -7.56
C ILE A 68 -19.48 2.35 -6.07
N ALA A 69 -18.85 3.14 -5.22
CA ALA A 69 -19.04 3.12 -3.77
C ALA A 69 -19.34 4.55 -3.26
N PRO A 70 -20.63 4.97 -3.31
CA PRO A 70 -21.02 6.31 -2.89
C PRO A 70 -20.63 6.64 -1.48
N GLY A 71 -20.07 7.83 -1.27
CA GLY A 71 -19.60 8.32 0.03
C GLY A 71 -18.08 8.34 0.18
N ILE A 72 -17.32 7.81 -0.75
CA ILE A 72 -15.86 7.92 -0.75
C ILE A 72 -15.43 9.39 -0.77
N LEU A 73 -16.10 10.24 -1.54
CA LEU A 73 -15.83 11.68 -1.61
C LEU A 73 -16.47 12.50 -0.48
N HIS A 74 -17.02 11.86 0.54
CA HIS A 74 -17.56 12.61 1.67
C HIS A 74 -16.45 13.46 2.32
N PRO A 75 -16.71 14.73 2.67
CA PRO A 75 -15.68 15.63 3.21
C PRO A 75 -14.94 15.11 4.45
N SER A 76 -15.54 14.19 5.20
CA SER A 76 -14.92 13.56 6.37
C SER A 76 -14.08 12.32 6.07
N THR A 77 -14.10 11.83 4.84
CA THR A 77 -13.25 10.69 4.45
C THR A 77 -11.79 11.06 4.60
N LEU A 78 -11.01 10.13 5.14
CA LEU A 78 -9.60 10.33 5.45
C LEU A 78 -8.72 9.69 4.38
N LEU A 79 -7.79 10.48 3.89
CA LEU A 79 -6.70 10.03 3.04
C LEU A 79 -5.44 9.90 3.90
N TYR A 80 -4.75 8.78 3.76
CA TYR A 80 -3.46 8.53 4.41
C TYR A 80 -2.39 8.41 3.34
N ALA A 81 -1.25 9.05 3.54
CA ALA A 81 -0.16 9.04 2.59
C ALA A 81 1.20 9.26 3.23
N PRO A 82 2.23 8.79 2.53
CA PRO A 82 2.24 7.60 1.69
C PRO A 82 2.61 6.37 2.50
N GLU A 83 2.16 5.20 2.11
CA GLU A 83 2.85 3.96 2.48
C GLU A 83 3.91 3.71 1.41
N ILE A 84 5.19 3.89 1.76
CA ILE A 84 6.29 3.61 0.84
C ILE A 84 6.92 2.29 1.28
N LYS A 85 6.84 1.30 0.40
CA LYS A 85 7.56 0.03 0.54
C LYS A 85 8.75 0.06 -0.40
N PHE A 86 9.93 0.17 0.17
CA PHE A 86 11.16 -0.01 -0.57
C PHE A 86 11.50 -1.50 -0.63
N PHE A 87 11.41 -2.07 -1.84
CA PHE A 87 11.89 -3.42 -2.10
C PHE A 87 13.17 -3.30 -2.92
N ASP A 88 14.28 -3.26 -2.22
CA ASP A 88 15.59 -3.14 -2.83
C ASP A 88 16.32 -4.49 -2.90
N THR A 89 15.81 -5.49 -2.19
CA THR A 89 16.42 -6.81 -2.14
C THR A 89 15.93 -7.66 -3.31
N HIS A 90 16.85 -7.95 -4.26
CA HIS A 90 16.63 -8.90 -5.33
C HIS A 90 17.47 -10.16 -5.08
N PHE A 91 16.81 -11.28 -4.84
CA PHE A 91 17.51 -12.57 -4.80
C PHE A 91 17.61 -13.15 -6.21
N PRO A 92 18.83 -13.41 -6.74
CA PRO A 92 18.98 -14.21 -7.95
C PRO A 92 18.40 -15.60 -7.75
N THR A 93 17.48 -15.99 -8.60
CA THR A 93 16.82 -17.31 -8.53
C THR A 93 16.60 -17.88 -9.93
N ASP A 94 16.49 -19.20 -9.99
CA ASP A 94 16.00 -19.88 -11.17
C ASP A 94 14.47 -19.71 -11.36
N ARG A 95 13.92 -20.38 -12.37
CA ARG A 95 12.46 -20.37 -12.68
C ARG A 95 11.59 -20.99 -11.59
N HIS A 96 12.18 -21.74 -10.66
CA HIS A 96 11.50 -22.40 -9.54
C HIS A 96 11.72 -21.69 -8.21
N LEU A 97 12.35 -20.51 -8.27
CA LEU A 97 12.68 -19.67 -7.13
C LEU A 97 13.73 -20.30 -6.18
N GLU A 98 14.52 -21.23 -6.68
CA GLU A 98 15.73 -21.66 -5.98
C GLU A 98 16.84 -20.63 -6.18
N THR A 99 17.54 -20.27 -5.11
CA THR A 99 18.65 -19.33 -5.14
C THR A 99 19.90 -19.98 -5.73
N ASN A 100 20.97 -19.20 -5.87
CA ASN A 100 22.31 -19.75 -6.21
C ASN A 100 22.88 -20.65 -5.13
N VAL A 101 22.28 -20.68 -3.92
CA VAL A 101 22.60 -21.67 -2.88
C VAL A 101 21.63 -22.82 -2.97
N GLN A 102 22.16 -24.00 -3.27
CA GLN A 102 21.36 -25.20 -3.47
C GLN A 102 20.50 -25.53 -2.26
N GLY A 103 19.22 -25.78 -2.50
CA GLY A 103 18.24 -26.13 -1.47
C GLY A 103 17.59 -24.92 -0.79
N ILE A 104 17.99 -23.69 -1.09
CA ILE A 104 17.39 -22.48 -0.57
C ILE A 104 16.44 -21.90 -1.60
N PHE A 105 15.13 -21.88 -1.27
CA PHE A 105 14.08 -21.29 -2.09
C PHE A 105 13.58 -20.02 -1.40
N VAL A 106 13.20 -19.01 -2.19
CA VAL A 106 12.70 -17.74 -1.69
C VAL A 106 11.39 -17.38 -2.38
N ALA A 107 10.41 -16.91 -1.61
CA ALA A 107 9.11 -16.51 -2.12
C ALA A 107 8.53 -15.32 -1.33
N GLY A 108 7.53 -14.67 -1.90
CA GLY A 108 6.85 -13.52 -1.29
C GLY A 108 7.45 -12.18 -1.66
N ASP A 109 6.86 -11.12 -1.12
CA ASP A 109 7.19 -9.74 -1.46
C ASP A 109 8.65 -9.36 -1.12
N GLY A 110 9.16 -9.87 0.00
CA GLY A 110 10.53 -9.58 0.45
C GLY A 110 11.64 -10.08 -0.46
N THR A 111 11.32 -10.86 -1.48
CA THR A 111 12.30 -11.41 -2.42
C THR A 111 12.55 -10.54 -3.65
N GLY A 112 11.80 -9.45 -3.80
CA GLY A 112 11.85 -8.57 -4.97
C GLY A 112 11.25 -9.16 -6.25
N LYS A 113 10.63 -10.34 -6.18
CA LYS A 113 10.03 -11.04 -7.35
C LYS A 113 8.54 -10.77 -7.51
N SER A 114 7.85 -10.35 -6.46
CA SER A 114 6.42 -10.08 -6.49
C SER A 114 6.07 -8.84 -5.69
N ARG A 115 4.89 -8.30 -5.94
CA ARG A 115 4.29 -7.22 -5.14
C ARG A 115 2.84 -7.53 -4.89
N GLY A 116 2.43 -7.42 -3.63
CA GLY A 116 1.05 -7.65 -3.19
C GLY A 116 0.70 -9.12 -2.99
N ILE A 117 -0.44 -9.34 -2.34
CA ILE A 117 -0.90 -10.63 -1.81
C ILE A 117 -0.93 -11.74 -2.89
N VAL A 118 -1.49 -11.43 -4.05
CA VAL A 118 -1.63 -12.41 -5.15
C VAL A 118 -0.26 -12.83 -5.68
N GLY A 119 0.62 -11.87 -5.95
CA GLY A 119 1.98 -12.16 -6.44
C GLY A 119 2.79 -12.96 -5.42
N ALA A 120 2.70 -12.63 -4.13
CA ALA A 120 3.33 -13.37 -3.05
C ALA A 120 2.82 -14.81 -2.99
N GLY A 121 1.49 -15.02 -3.09
CA GLY A 121 0.89 -16.34 -3.12
C GLY A 121 1.33 -17.18 -4.33
N ILE A 122 1.37 -16.59 -5.51
CA ILE A 122 1.85 -17.27 -6.73
C ILE A 122 3.32 -17.68 -6.57
N SER A 123 4.17 -16.80 -6.07
CA SER A 123 5.60 -17.10 -5.84
C SER A 123 5.78 -18.24 -4.84
N GLY A 124 4.95 -18.30 -3.79
CA GLY A 124 4.94 -19.42 -2.84
C GLY A 124 4.60 -20.75 -3.51
N ILE A 125 3.58 -20.77 -4.38
CA ILE A 125 3.21 -21.97 -5.14
C ILE A 125 4.33 -22.43 -6.08
N ILE A 126 5.02 -21.48 -6.75
CA ILE A 126 6.14 -21.80 -7.65
C ILE A 126 7.29 -22.41 -6.85
N ALA A 127 7.66 -21.84 -5.71
CA ALA A 127 8.71 -22.36 -4.84
C ALA A 127 8.37 -23.77 -4.33
N ALA A 128 7.13 -23.98 -3.85
CA ALA A 128 6.67 -25.26 -3.38
C ALA A 128 6.73 -26.34 -4.48
N LYS A 129 6.31 -26.01 -5.71
CA LYS A 129 6.46 -26.90 -6.88
C LYS A 129 7.93 -27.19 -7.19
N GLY A 130 8.82 -26.22 -7.05
CA GLY A 130 10.26 -26.40 -7.22
C GLY A 130 10.83 -27.41 -6.22
N ILE A 131 10.47 -27.25 -4.94
CA ILE A 131 10.86 -28.17 -3.87
C ILE A 131 10.34 -29.57 -4.14
N ALA A 132 9.04 -29.69 -4.45
CA ALA A 132 8.42 -30.98 -4.74
C ALA A 132 9.12 -31.72 -5.89
N ARG A 133 9.41 -31.02 -6.98
CA ARG A 133 10.13 -31.56 -8.12
C ARG A 133 11.53 -32.07 -7.76
N LYS A 134 12.26 -31.28 -6.96
CA LYS A 134 13.64 -31.57 -6.62
C LYS A 134 13.76 -32.74 -5.66
N TYR A 135 12.90 -32.84 -4.68
CA TYR A 135 13.07 -33.75 -3.55
C TYR A 135 12.10 -34.95 -3.56
N PHE A 136 10.97 -34.85 -4.27
CA PHE A 136 9.94 -35.90 -4.25
C PHE A 136 9.72 -36.59 -5.61
N HIS A 137 10.11 -35.97 -6.73
CA HIS A 137 9.99 -36.60 -8.05
C HIS A 137 11.27 -37.31 -8.52
N SER A 138 12.38 -37.21 -7.76
CA SER A 138 13.62 -37.92 -8.07
C SER A 138 13.63 -39.37 -7.56
N GLN A 139 12.51 -39.89 -7.06
CA GLN A 139 12.41 -41.28 -6.55
C GLN A 139 11.64 -42.22 -7.47
N THR A 140 11.49 -41.85 -8.75
CA THR A 140 10.91 -42.78 -9.73
C THR A 140 11.93 -43.04 -10.85
N VAL A 141 12.89 -43.89 -10.57
CA VAL A 141 13.66 -44.67 -11.53
C VAL A 141 13.73 -46.08 -11.03
#